data_54a9a5fe450658c7573255a6f5041692
#
_entry.id   54a9a5fe450658c7573255a6f5041692
#
_cell.length_a   1.000
_cell.length_b   1.000
_cell.length_c   1.000
_cell.angle_alpha   90.00
_cell.angle_beta   90.00
_cell.angle_gamma   90.00
#
_symmetry.space_group_name_H-M   'P 1'
#
loop_
_entity.id
_entity.type
_entity.pdbx_description
1 polymer ?
#
loop_
_entity_poly.entity_id
_entity_poly.type
_entity_poly.pdbx_seq_one_letter_code
_entity_poly.pdbx_strand_id
1 'polypeptide(L)'
;LRAYRDDVEMPFLKQKDKEWMMASISEFRTNDPYAKMAHGKVLTFGLGIGYFVYMALLNEKVESITVIEKEKDVIELFNLIKDKFPNKPIKIINGDAFDYFNEDFIKQFDFTYVDIYQNNEDGREIIIKLLEQYLPDFDTCKFWIENSCLSIIKTLIYIYYNDAYHN
;
A
#
# COMPACT_ATOMS: atom_id res chain seq x y z
N LEU A 1 -0.72 -3.78 29.98
CA LEU A 1 -1.65 -4.91 29.85
C LEU A 1 -2.67 -4.57 28.76
N ARG A 2 -2.64 -5.29 27.64
CA ARG A 2 -3.65 -5.20 26.57
C ARG A 2 -4.55 -6.42 26.71
N ALA A 3 -5.80 -6.21 27.10
CA ALA A 3 -6.80 -7.25 27.06
C ALA A 3 -7.30 -7.34 25.59
N TYR A 4 -7.10 -8.48 24.94
CA TYR A 4 -7.79 -8.82 23.72
C TYR A 4 -9.10 -9.51 24.11
N ARG A 5 -10.19 -9.14 23.45
CA ARG A 5 -11.41 -9.95 23.51
C ARG A 5 -11.20 -11.17 22.60
N ASP A 6 -11.16 -12.34 23.23
CA ASP A 6 -11.00 -13.62 22.53
C ASP A 6 -12.23 -14.07 21.72
N ASP A 7 -13.29 -13.25 21.71
CA ASP A 7 -14.60 -13.56 21.11
C ASP A 7 -14.84 -12.91 19.74
N VAL A 8 -13.83 -12.21 19.20
CA VAL A 8 -13.91 -11.61 17.86
C VAL A 8 -13.02 -12.38 16.90
N GLU A 9 -13.62 -13.17 16.02
CA GLU A 9 -12.90 -13.77 14.90
C GLU A 9 -12.39 -12.64 13.99
N MET A 10 -11.06 -12.52 13.89
CA MET A 10 -10.43 -11.59 12.97
C MET A 10 -10.40 -12.21 11.58
N PRO A 11 -11.03 -11.61 10.56
CA PRO A 11 -10.91 -12.10 9.20
C PRO A 11 -9.45 -12.01 8.74
N PHE A 12 -8.99 -13.03 8.05
CA PHE A 12 -7.66 -13.06 7.46
C PHE A 12 -7.74 -13.58 6.02
N LEU A 13 -6.81 -13.10 5.21
CA LEU A 13 -6.62 -13.55 3.85
C LEU A 13 -5.55 -14.63 3.83
N LYS A 14 -5.91 -15.84 3.42
CA LYS A 14 -5.01 -16.99 3.38
C LYS A 14 -5.07 -17.67 2.03
N GLN A 15 -3.90 -18.03 1.49
CA GLN A 15 -3.77 -18.81 0.28
C GLN A 15 -2.96 -20.08 0.60
N LYS A 16 -3.58 -21.24 0.57
CA LYS A 16 -3.01 -22.52 1.06
C LYS A 16 -2.59 -22.35 2.54
N ASP A 17 -1.30 -22.53 2.83
CA ASP A 17 -0.75 -22.40 4.18
C ASP A 17 -0.13 -21.02 4.47
N LYS A 18 -0.14 -20.12 3.49
CA LYS A 18 0.41 -18.78 3.62
C LYS A 18 -0.69 -17.77 4.01
N GLU A 19 -0.52 -17.11 5.15
CA GLU A 19 -1.33 -15.97 5.55
C GLU A 19 -0.78 -14.70 4.88
N TRP A 20 -1.64 -14.00 4.15
CA TRP A 20 -1.26 -12.77 3.46
C TRP A 20 -1.57 -11.52 4.28
N MET A 21 -2.67 -11.53 4.99
CA MET A 21 -3.14 -10.39 5.77
C MET A 21 -4.11 -10.86 6.85
N MET A 22 -4.02 -10.24 8.02
CA MET A 22 -4.99 -10.38 9.10
C MET A 22 -5.64 -9.01 9.36
N ALA A 23 -6.97 -8.98 9.45
CA ALA A 23 -7.69 -7.76 9.82
C ALA A 23 -7.49 -7.47 11.32
N SER A 24 -6.28 -7.07 11.68
CA SER A 24 -5.91 -6.76 13.06
C SER A 24 -5.90 -5.25 13.32
N ILE A 25 -6.12 -4.85 14.58
CA ILE A 25 -6.04 -3.44 14.97
C ILE A 25 -4.65 -2.86 14.68
N SER A 26 -3.60 -3.67 14.76
CA SER A 26 -2.24 -3.23 14.45
C SER A 26 -2.08 -2.91 12.96
N GLU A 27 -2.58 -3.75 12.06
CA GLU A 27 -2.56 -3.47 10.63
C GLU A 27 -3.40 -2.25 10.26
N PHE A 28 -4.60 -2.12 10.84
CA PHE A 28 -5.42 -0.93 10.61
C PHE A 28 -4.70 0.35 11.01
N ARG A 29 -4.04 0.36 12.17
CA ARG A 29 -3.28 1.53 12.65
C ARG A 29 -2.09 1.89 11.75
N THR A 30 -1.50 0.93 11.06
CA THR A 30 -0.40 1.20 10.13
C THR A 30 -0.88 1.74 8.78
N ASN A 31 -2.11 1.45 8.38
CA ASN A 31 -2.73 1.93 7.14
C ASN A 31 -3.46 3.27 7.27
N ASP A 32 -4.06 3.55 8.44
CA ASP A 32 -4.88 4.76 8.69
C ASP A 32 -4.19 6.09 8.35
N PRO A 33 -2.91 6.32 8.69
CA PRO A 33 -2.24 7.56 8.35
C PRO A 33 -2.21 7.82 6.84
N TYR A 34 -1.95 6.79 6.04
CA TYR A 34 -1.88 6.89 4.58
C TYR A 34 -3.26 7.13 3.96
N ALA A 35 -4.30 6.45 4.45
CA ALA A 35 -5.68 6.69 4.02
C ALA A 35 -6.13 8.14 4.31
N LYS A 36 -5.70 8.73 5.43
CA LYS A 36 -5.96 10.15 5.77
C LYS A 36 -5.20 11.12 4.89
N MET A 37 -4.00 10.76 4.43
CA MET A 37 -3.18 11.57 3.51
C MET A 37 -3.68 11.51 2.07
N ALA A 38 -4.35 10.42 1.68
CA ALA A 38 -4.84 10.20 0.32
C ALA A 38 -5.76 11.33 -0.14
N HIS A 39 -5.62 11.73 -1.41
CA HIS A 39 -6.43 12.79 -2.03
C HIS A 39 -6.48 12.64 -3.55
N GLY A 40 -7.46 13.28 -4.18
CA GLY A 40 -7.63 13.29 -5.63
C GLY A 40 -7.82 11.88 -6.22
N LYS A 41 -7.15 11.61 -7.30
CA LYS A 41 -7.07 10.29 -7.95
C LYS A 41 -6.00 9.46 -7.26
N VAL A 42 -6.40 8.41 -6.57
CA VAL A 42 -5.51 7.55 -5.80
C VAL A 42 -5.13 6.31 -6.58
N LEU A 43 -3.85 5.96 -6.57
CA LEU A 43 -3.33 4.67 -7.00
C LEU A 43 -2.93 3.86 -5.77
N THR A 44 -3.30 2.59 -5.71
CA THR A 44 -2.74 1.65 -4.73
C THR A 44 -2.23 0.39 -5.41
N PHE A 45 -1.05 -0.04 -4.99
CA PHE A 45 -0.48 -1.33 -5.31
C PHE A 45 -0.74 -2.28 -4.14
N GLY A 46 -1.49 -3.34 -4.42
CA GLY A 46 -2.04 -4.25 -3.43
C GLY A 46 -3.47 -3.89 -3.01
N LEU A 47 -4.30 -4.91 -2.88
CA LEU A 47 -5.70 -4.81 -2.46
C LEU A 47 -5.90 -5.36 -1.05
N GLY A 48 -5.27 -6.50 -0.74
CA GLY A 48 -5.50 -7.22 0.50
C GLY A 48 -6.98 -7.49 0.74
N ILE A 49 -7.46 -7.24 1.94
CA ILE A 49 -8.89 -7.30 2.28
C ILE A 49 -9.67 -6.02 1.92
N GLY A 50 -9.03 -5.05 1.26
CA GLY A 50 -9.64 -3.79 0.86
C GLY A 50 -9.68 -2.70 1.95
N TYR A 51 -9.01 -2.88 3.08
CA TYR A 51 -9.07 -1.93 4.20
C TYR A 51 -8.60 -0.52 3.81
N PHE A 52 -7.41 -0.40 3.21
CA PHE A 52 -6.92 0.90 2.73
C PHE A 52 -7.89 1.54 1.74
N VAL A 53 -8.39 0.76 0.78
CA VAL A 53 -9.37 1.24 -0.23
C VAL A 53 -10.62 1.78 0.45
N TYR A 54 -11.17 1.04 1.41
CA TYR A 54 -12.36 1.47 2.15
C TYR A 54 -12.12 2.78 2.91
N MET A 55 -11.05 2.85 3.69
CA MET A 55 -10.71 4.03 4.51
C MET A 55 -10.36 5.25 3.65
N ALA A 56 -9.65 5.07 2.54
CA ALA A 56 -9.35 6.15 1.62
C ALA A 56 -10.61 6.69 0.93
N LEU A 57 -11.58 5.82 0.57
CA LEU A 57 -12.85 6.27 -0.02
C LEU A 57 -13.74 7.04 0.96
N LEU A 58 -13.62 6.80 2.27
CA LEU A 58 -14.29 7.62 3.30
C LEU A 58 -13.69 9.04 3.39
N ASN A 59 -12.45 9.24 2.96
CA ASN A 59 -11.83 10.55 2.92
C ASN A 59 -12.46 11.40 1.81
N GLU A 60 -13.09 12.52 2.16
CA GLU A 60 -13.78 13.42 1.22
C GLU A 60 -12.85 13.97 0.14
N LYS A 61 -11.54 14.07 0.41
CA LYS A 61 -10.54 14.55 -0.54
C LYS A 61 -10.23 13.55 -1.65
N VAL A 62 -10.62 12.29 -1.51
CA VAL A 62 -10.40 11.25 -2.52
C VAL A 62 -11.54 11.26 -3.53
N GLU A 63 -11.21 11.35 -4.81
CA GLU A 63 -12.15 11.35 -5.93
C GLU A 63 -12.40 9.94 -6.47
N SER A 64 -11.34 9.16 -6.64
CA SER A 64 -11.37 7.81 -7.19
C SER A 64 -10.17 7.00 -6.74
N ILE A 65 -10.28 5.66 -6.82
CA ILE A 65 -9.16 4.75 -6.55
C ILE A 65 -8.95 3.80 -7.72
N THR A 66 -7.69 3.67 -8.15
CA THR A 66 -7.22 2.60 -9.02
C THR A 66 -6.35 1.65 -8.21
N VAL A 67 -6.64 0.36 -8.31
CA VAL A 67 -5.92 -0.71 -7.60
C VAL A 67 -5.18 -1.58 -8.62
N ILE A 68 -3.91 -1.84 -8.39
CA ILE A 68 -3.14 -2.87 -9.08
C ILE A 68 -3.05 -4.06 -8.13
N GLU A 69 -3.66 -5.18 -8.51
CA GLU A 69 -3.68 -6.42 -7.72
C GLU A 69 -3.26 -7.59 -8.58
N LYS A 70 -2.30 -8.36 -8.10
CA LYS A 70 -1.74 -9.50 -8.83
C LYS A 70 -2.62 -10.75 -8.75
N GLU A 71 -3.19 -11.00 -7.59
CA GLU A 71 -3.92 -12.22 -7.29
C GLU A 71 -5.40 -12.10 -7.72
N LYS A 72 -5.80 -12.90 -8.72
CA LYS A 72 -7.18 -12.94 -9.21
C LYS A 72 -8.18 -13.32 -8.13
N ASP A 73 -7.81 -14.25 -7.27
CA ASP A 73 -8.66 -14.74 -6.18
C ASP A 73 -9.00 -13.60 -5.20
N VAL A 74 -8.05 -12.71 -4.93
CA VAL A 74 -8.25 -11.51 -4.10
C VAL A 74 -9.23 -10.55 -4.76
N ILE A 75 -9.11 -10.34 -6.07
CA ILE A 75 -10.04 -9.51 -6.84
C ILE A 75 -11.45 -10.10 -6.83
N GLU A 76 -11.58 -11.41 -7.00
CA GLU A 76 -12.87 -12.11 -6.96
C GLU A 76 -13.55 -11.96 -5.59
N LEU A 77 -12.79 -12.16 -4.49
CA LEU A 77 -13.30 -11.96 -3.14
C LEU A 77 -13.73 -10.51 -2.90
N PHE A 78 -12.95 -9.53 -3.35
CA PHE A 78 -13.29 -8.12 -3.24
C PHE A 78 -14.60 -7.80 -3.99
N ASN A 79 -14.80 -8.35 -5.17
CA ASN A 79 -16.01 -8.12 -5.95
C ASN A 79 -17.29 -8.61 -5.24
N LEU A 80 -17.18 -9.58 -4.32
CA LEU A 80 -18.33 -10.03 -3.50
C LEU A 80 -18.75 -9.00 -2.45
N ILE A 81 -17.85 -8.10 -2.06
CA ILE A 81 -18.10 -7.12 -0.99
C ILE A 81 -18.07 -5.67 -1.48
N LYS A 82 -17.71 -5.44 -2.73
CA LYS A 82 -17.54 -4.10 -3.32
C LYS A 82 -18.74 -3.17 -3.09
N ASP A 83 -19.96 -3.71 -3.10
CA ASP A 83 -21.20 -2.95 -2.88
C ASP A 83 -21.31 -2.36 -1.47
N LYS A 84 -20.47 -2.81 -0.53
CA LYS A 84 -20.39 -2.29 0.84
C LYS A 84 -19.45 -1.10 0.97
N PHE A 85 -18.69 -0.79 -0.09
CA PHE A 85 -17.74 0.31 -0.10
C PHE A 85 -18.44 1.64 -0.39
N PRO A 86 -17.85 2.78 0.04
CA PRO A 86 -18.37 4.10 -0.29
C PRO A 86 -18.57 4.27 -1.80
N ASN A 87 -19.64 4.97 -2.18
CA ASN A 87 -20.05 5.13 -3.58
C ASN A 87 -19.15 6.13 -4.32
N LYS A 88 -17.89 5.73 -4.55
CA LYS A 88 -16.90 6.44 -5.37
C LYS A 88 -16.31 5.48 -6.39
N PRO A 89 -15.76 5.96 -7.53
CA PRO A 89 -15.20 5.11 -8.56
C PRO A 89 -14.02 4.27 -8.05
N ILE A 90 -14.11 2.94 -8.22
CA ILE A 90 -13.05 1.98 -7.95
C ILE A 90 -12.74 1.24 -9.26
N LYS A 91 -11.51 1.35 -9.74
CA LYS A 91 -10.98 0.57 -10.87
C LYS A 91 -9.97 -0.43 -10.35
N ILE A 92 -10.13 -1.71 -10.69
CA ILE A 92 -9.16 -2.75 -10.38
C ILE A 92 -8.52 -3.24 -11.68
N ILE A 93 -7.20 -3.31 -11.67
CA ILE A 93 -6.38 -3.85 -12.75
C ILE A 93 -5.69 -5.08 -12.20
N ASN A 94 -5.92 -6.25 -12.83
CA ASN A 94 -5.17 -7.43 -12.50
C ASN A 94 -3.79 -7.36 -13.18
N GLY A 95 -2.75 -7.18 -12.39
CA GLY A 95 -1.39 -7.01 -12.89
C GLY A 95 -0.34 -7.01 -11.79
N ASP A 96 0.91 -7.22 -12.18
CA ASP A 96 2.04 -7.14 -11.26
C ASP A 96 2.41 -5.66 -11.03
N ALA A 97 2.68 -5.29 -9.77
CA ALA A 97 3.09 -3.93 -9.42
C ALA A 97 4.31 -3.46 -10.21
N PHE A 98 5.26 -4.36 -10.47
CA PHE A 98 6.49 -4.04 -11.20
C PHE A 98 6.24 -3.62 -12.66
N ASP A 99 5.14 -4.05 -13.28
CA ASP A 99 4.77 -3.64 -14.64
C ASP A 99 4.21 -2.22 -14.68
N TYR A 100 3.65 -1.75 -13.56
CA TYR A 100 2.96 -0.46 -13.46
C TYR A 100 3.71 0.60 -12.63
N PHE A 101 4.76 0.21 -11.89
CA PHE A 101 5.54 1.15 -11.10
C PHE A 101 6.55 1.91 -11.96
N ASN A 102 6.06 2.86 -12.73
CA ASN A 102 6.84 3.70 -13.64
C ASN A 102 6.30 5.12 -13.67
N GLU A 103 7.09 6.04 -14.21
CA GLU A 103 6.79 7.47 -14.25
C GLU A 103 5.48 7.78 -14.97
N ASP A 104 5.31 7.22 -16.17
CA ASP A 104 4.16 7.53 -17.04
C ASP A 104 2.83 7.10 -16.40
N PHE A 105 2.84 6.01 -15.64
CA PHE A 105 1.65 5.51 -14.98
C PHE A 105 1.38 6.23 -13.66
N ILE A 106 2.38 6.36 -12.79
CA ILE A 106 2.23 6.96 -11.44
C ILE A 106 1.84 8.43 -11.53
N LYS A 107 2.39 9.20 -12.48
CA LYS A 107 2.05 10.62 -12.68
C LYS A 107 0.60 10.91 -13.10
N GLN A 108 -0.18 9.89 -13.39
CA GLN A 108 -1.62 10.06 -13.68
C GLN A 108 -2.46 10.21 -12.40
N PHE A 109 -1.85 10.03 -11.23
CA PHE A 109 -2.51 10.02 -9.93
C PHE A 109 -1.94 11.10 -9.00
N ASP A 110 -2.78 11.58 -8.11
CA ASP A 110 -2.43 12.63 -7.14
C ASP A 110 -1.78 12.04 -5.87
N PHE A 111 -2.10 10.77 -5.57
CA PHE A 111 -1.56 10.04 -4.43
C PHE A 111 -1.37 8.57 -4.77
N THR A 112 -0.23 8.02 -4.43
CA THR A 112 0.11 6.60 -4.63
C THR A 112 0.44 5.93 -3.29
N TYR A 113 -0.10 4.72 -3.08
CA TYR A 113 0.18 3.90 -1.91
C TYR A 113 0.66 2.51 -2.33
N VAL A 114 1.72 2.01 -1.71
CA VAL A 114 2.34 0.72 -2.04
C VAL A 114 2.29 -0.19 -0.82
N ASP A 115 1.53 -1.29 -0.93
CA ASP A 115 1.33 -2.28 0.12
C ASP A 115 1.27 -3.69 -0.49
N ILE A 116 2.42 -4.19 -0.94
CA ILE A 116 2.58 -5.48 -1.65
C ILE A 116 3.55 -6.44 -0.97
N TYR A 117 3.90 -6.19 0.27
CA TYR A 117 4.81 -7.00 1.08
C TYR A 117 4.23 -7.27 2.47
N GLN A 118 4.77 -8.24 3.20
CA GLN A 118 4.19 -8.72 4.45
C GLN A 118 4.86 -8.18 5.72
N ASN A 119 6.13 -7.79 5.62
CA ASN A 119 6.92 -7.33 6.76
C ASN A 119 8.09 -6.44 6.32
N ASN A 120 8.92 -6.01 7.27
CA ASN A 120 10.04 -5.12 7.00
C ASN A 120 11.15 -5.74 6.16
N GLU A 121 11.31 -7.06 6.19
CA GLU A 121 12.42 -7.74 5.51
C GLU A 121 12.14 -7.83 4.02
N ASP A 122 11.01 -8.41 3.64
CA ASP A 122 10.59 -8.48 2.24
C ASP A 122 10.22 -7.11 1.68
N GLY A 123 9.64 -6.23 2.49
CA GLY A 123 9.32 -4.85 2.13
C GLY A 123 10.54 -4.07 1.69
N ARG A 124 11.66 -4.22 2.38
CA ARG A 124 12.92 -3.54 2.00
C ARG A 124 13.40 -3.95 0.62
N GLU A 125 13.43 -5.25 0.33
CA GLU A 125 13.86 -5.74 -0.98
C GLU A 125 12.93 -5.29 -2.10
N ILE A 126 11.62 -5.35 -1.87
CA ILE A 126 10.61 -4.95 -2.85
C ILE A 126 10.69 -3.46 -3.13
N ILE A 127 10.78 -2.62 -2.09
CA ILE A 127 10.89 -1.17 -2.24
C ILE A 127 12.15 -0.80 -3.03
N ILE A 128 13.32 -1.40 -2.71
CA ILE A 128 14.55 -1.14 -3.45
C ILE A 128 14.36 -1.44 -4.94
N LYS A 129 13.81 -2.61 -5.28
CA LYS A 129 13.57 -2.99 -6.68
C LYS A 129 12.60 -2.04 -7.40
N LEU A 130 11.57 -1.56 -6.72
CA LEU A 130 10.65 -0.57 -7.29
C LEU A 130 11.36 0.78 -7.52
N LEU A 131 12.16 1.24 -6.55
CA LEU A 131 12.91 2.49 -6.64
C LEU A 131 14.03 2.45 -7.69
N GLU A 132 14.58 1.28 -8.01
CA GLU A 132 15.49 1.07 -9.14
C GLU A 132 14.80 1.29 -10.50
N GLN A 133 13.50 1.01 -10.59
CA GLN A 133 12.73 1.26 -11.82
C GLN A 133 12.34 2.72 -11.96
N TYR A 134 11.85 3.32 -10.87
CA TYR A 134 11.39 4.70 -10.85
C TYR A 134 11.51 5.29 -9.43
N LEU A 135 12.06 6.49 -9.33
CA LEU A 135 12.14 7.25 -8.09
C LEU A 135 10.99 8.27 -8.03
N PRO A 136 9.91 7.97 -7.31
CA PRO A 136 8.75 8.85 -7.23
C PRO A 136 8.99 10.01 -6.26
N ASP A 137 8.10 11.00 -6.31
CA ASP A 137 7.99 12.00 -5.26
C ASP A 137 7.45 11.35 -3.98
N PHE A 138 8.26 11.34 -2.92
CA PHE A 138 7.89 10.75 -1.63
C PHE A 138 6.85 11.56 -0.85
N ASP A 139 6.47 12.75 -1.28
CA ASP A 139 5.36 13.48 -0.68
C ASP A 139 4.02 12.91 -1.15
N THR A 140 3.94 12.43 -2.37
CA THR A 140 2.74 11.88 -3.00
C THR A 140 2.74 10.36 -3.16
N CYS A 141 3.90 9.70 -3.05
CA CYS A 141 4.04 8.25 -3.10
C CYS A 141 4.50 7.70 -1.75
N LYS A 142 3.68 6.87 -1.13
CA LYS A 142 3.89 6.31 0.20
C LYS A 142 3.98 4.80 0.15
N PHE A 143 4.80 4.24 1.04
CA PHE A 143 4.97 2.81 1.20
C PHE A 143 4.48 2.38 2.58
N TRP A 144 3.80 1.24 2.65
CA TRP A 144 3.38 0.69 3.94
C TRP A 144 4.59 0.55 4.87
N ILE A 145 4.43 0.92 6.14
CA ILE A 145 5.50 0.92 7.17
C ILE A 145 6.84 1.51 6.68
N GLU A 146 6.77 2.52 5.80
CA GLU A 146 7.97 3.11 5.15
C GLU A 146 9.04 3.56 6.15
N ASN A 147 8.65 4.05 7.32
CA ASN A 147 9.61 4.46 8.34
C ASN A 147 10.48 3.30 8.85
N SER A 148 9.95 2.08 8.86
CA SER A 148 10.69 0.88 9.24
C SER A 148 11.52 0.31 8.08
N CYS A 149 10.99 0.36 6.86
CA CYS A 149 11.66 -0.17 5.67
C CYS A 149 12.72 0.78 5.11
N LEU A 150 12.43 2.09 5.09
CA LEU A 150 13.26 3.10 4.45
C LEU A 150 14.28 3.78 5.37
N SER A 151 14.26 3.55 6.69
CA SER A 151 15.19 4.20 7.62
C SER A 151 16.66 3.98 7.22
N ILE A 152 17.00 2.78 6.82
CA ILE A 152 18.36 2.44 6.34
C ILE A 152 18.63 3.06 4.96
N ILE A 153 17.65 3.03 4.06
CA ILE A 153 17.78 3.61 2.72
C ILE A 153 17.97 5.12 2.80
N LYS A 154 17.18 5.81 3.63
CA LYS A 154 17.34 7.26 3.87
C LYS A 154 18.73 7.57 4.42
N THR A 155 19.24 6.75 5.33
CA THR A 155 20.60 6.88 5.88
C THR A 155 21.67 6.67 4.79
N LEU A 156 21.51 5.67 3.95
CA LEU A 156 22.45 5.40 2.84
C LEU A 156 22.45 6.52 1.79
N ILE A 157 21.26 7.02 1.44
CA ILE A 157 21.12 8.18 0.53
C ILE A 157 21.79 9.40 1.15
N TYR A 158 21.58 9.66 2.44
CA TYR A 158 22.21 10.77 3.14
C TYR A 158 23.74 10.66 3.15
N ILE A 159 24.28 9.48 3.42
CA ILE A 159 25.73 9.21 3.37
C ILE A 159 26.27 9.43 1.95
N TYR A 160 25.61 8.86 0.94
CA TYR A 160 26.02 8.98 -0.46
C TYR A 160 26.06 10.44 -0.93
N TYR A 161 25.05 11.24 -0.60
CA TYR A 161 25.04 12.66 -0.95
C TYR A 161 26.09 13.45 -0.20
N ASN A 162 26.36 13.17 1.07
CA ASN A 162 27.38 13.88 1.82
C ASN A 162 28.81 13.53 1.31
N ASP A 163 29.06 12.28 0.97
CA ASP A 163 30.36 11.88 0.39
C ASP A 163 30.58 12.49 -1.01
N ALA A 164 29.51 12.66 -1.79
CA ALA A 164 29.58 13.29 -3.12
C ALA A 164 29.80 14.82 -3.08
N TYR A 165 29.45 15.50 -1.98
CA TYR A 165 29.61 16.96 -1.83
C TYR A 165 30.84 17.37 -1.02
N HIS A 166 31.55 16.41 -0.38
CA HIS A 166 32.76 16.69 0.43
C HIS A 166 34.04 16.14 -0.17
N ASN A 167 34.01 15.59 -1.39
CA ASN A 167 35.16 15.27 -2.24
C ASN A 167 35.07 16.09 -3.52
#